data_b6131772bc46f0c78bf18a915abc4635
#
_entry.id   b6131772bc46f0c78bf18a915abc4635
#
_cell.length_a   1.000
_cell.length_b   1.000
_cell.length_c   1.000
_cell.angle_alpha   90.00
_cell.angle_beta   90.00
_cell.angle_gamma   90.00
#
_symmetry.space_group_name_H-M   'P 1'
#
loop_
_entity.id
_entity.type
_entity.pdbx_description
1 polymer ?
#
loop_
_entity_poly.entity_id
_entity_poly.type
_entity_poly.pdbx_seq_one_letter_code
_entity_poly.pdbx_strand_id
1 'polypeptide(L)'
;MKKALVSLAALSMVHDAYAADTLPPAGKTWCDPYKNYSCLDSYLGDDFFTRLVNYYRLEWGRDGSPVDPKAPPSRRDYWPATPQTTPPMPFTEWPYGGTTSFGVTRPNSTDSPLMAALGNTTLGQALNENHIQIYGWINAGGNLSNNTVRGGNAPAADLYNPNTVQLDQAVIYFERLPDTVQKDHIDWGFRIAPIYGENYRYTTAYGLWSYQFLNHNSNYGYDLPMAYGEVFIPQIMEGLLVRVGRFITIPDIEAQLAVNNYMYTRSMTYSLDNYSTTGVQTSLAVTKNWILQLGATFGTEAMPWHWNAQIANPFPNPLYPNNTMPKDPGAVPSVTVGVRWTSDSDNDSIYVVADVINQGNWGYNNLQWLGLVYYHKFNDQWHISFETYDVHQNNVLNILNSAALNALNRGGTPFSPQYMPFNGPFGAQCANALVFSCTAESRAALWYLNYRPNPLNNISWRFEWFDDVEGQRTGTKTNYIETGIGWQHWFSPQIEIRPEVSFYRSLNAPAFNGNFNLGIPRDKNIALIGSADIIIHF
;
A
#
# COMPACT_ATOMS: atom_id res chain seq x y z
N MET A 1 30.25 -15.52 -2.82
CA MET A 1 29.91 -16.62 -3.71
C MET A 1 29.19 -17.79 -3.04
N LYS A 2 29.58 -18.29 -1.85
CA LYS A 2 28.85 -19.42 -1.18
C LYS A 2 27.41 -19.09 -0.71
N LYS A 3 27.10 -17.84 -0.40
CA LYS A 3 25.75 -17.44 0.03
C LYS A 3 24.75 -17.21 -1.12
N ALA A 4 25.25 -16.87 -2.33
CA ALA A 4 24.40 -16.75 -3.51
C ALA A 4 23.94 -18.12 -4.05
N LEU A 5 24.70 -19.18 -3.80
CA LEU A 5 24.31 -20.54 -4.17
C LEU A 5 23.13 -21.09 -3.33
N VAL A 6 22.97 -20.63 -2.08
CA VAL A 6 21.86 -21.06 -1.23
C VAL A 6 20.52 -20.48 -1.73
N SER A 7 20.52 -19.26 -2.26
CA SER A 7 19.30 -18.64 -2.82
C SER A 7 18.87 -19.27 -4.16
N LEU A 8 19.84 -19.70 -5.00
CA LEU A 8 19.51 -20.45 -6.22
C LEU A 8 19.07 -21.89 -5.92
N ALA A 9 19.61 -22.51 -4.87
CA ALA A 9 19.20 -23.85 -4.45
C ALA A 9 17.77 -23.86 -3.86
N ALA A 10 17.35 -22.77 -3.20
CA ALA A 10 15.96 -22.61 -2.76
C ALA A 10 14.98 -22.47 -3.95
N LEU A 11 15.40 -21.80 -5.04
CA LEU A 11 14.59 -21.74 -6.27
C LEU A 11 14.50 -23.08 -7.00
N SER A 12 15.56 -23.91 -6.97
CA SER A 12 15.53 -25.24 -7.60
C SER A 12 14.71 -26.26 -6.80
N MET A 13 14.66 -26.15 -5.47
CA MET A 13 13.78 -27.00 -4.65
C MET A 13 12.29 -26.72 -4.83
N VAL A 14 11.94 -25.52 -5.28
CA VAL A 14 10.55 -25.15 -5.59
C VAL A 14 10.07 -25.83 -6.89
N HIS A 15 10.97 -26.14 -7.83
CA HIS A 15 10.59 -26.82 -9.08
C HIS A 15 10.22 -28.29 -8.87
N ASP A 16 10.87 -28.96 -7.92
CA ASP A 16 10.59 -30.36 -7.60
C ASP A 16 9.35 -30.54 -6.70
N ALA A 17 8.92 -29.48 -5.99
CA ALA A 17 7.69 -29.52 -5.19
C ALA A 17 6.39 -29.54 -6.06
N TYR A 18 6.49 -29.21 -7.36
CA TYR A 18 5.37 -29.29 -8.30
C TYR A 18 5.00 -30.72 -8.73
N ALA A 19 5.83 -31.70 -8.45
CA ALA A 19 5.61 -33.09 -8.87
C ALA A 19 5.06 -34.00 -7.76
N ALA A 20 4.83 -33.48 -6.57
CA ALA A 20 4.10 -34.24 -5.57
C ALA A 20 2.61 -34.15 -5.91
N ASP A 21 2.07 -35.19 -6.57
CA ASP A 21 0.64 -35.45 -6.60
C ASP A 21 0.12 -35.42 -5.16
N THR A 22 -0.41 -34.28 -4.75
CA THR A 22 -1.14 -34.17 -3.50
C THR A 22 -2.48 -34.87 -3.72
N LEU A 23 -2.46 -36.18 -3.64
CA LEU A 23 -3.69 -36.97 -3.63
C LEU A 23 -4.60 -36.41 -2.52
N PRO A 24 -5.91 -36.27 -2.80
CA PRO A 24 -6.85 -35.92 -1.76
C PRO A 24 -6.68 -36.81 -0.54
N PRO A 25 -6.93 -36.36 0.67
CA PRO A 25 -6.88 -37.18 1.86
C PRO A 25 -7.63 -38.51 1.63
N ALA A 26 -7.05 -39.61 2.05
CA ALA A 26 -7.60 -40.94 1.79
C ALA A 26 -9.11 -40.97 2.15
N GLY A 27 -9.95 -41.30 1.17
CA GLY A 27 -11.40 -41.39 1.33
C GLY A 27 -12.20 -40.16 0.95
N LYS A 28 -11.58 -39.06 0.51
CA LYS A 28 -12.31 -37.87 0.01
C LYS A 28 -12.17 -37.70 -1.50
N THR A 29 -13.27 -37.39 -2.16
CA THR A 29 -13.27 -36.99 -3.56
C THR A 29 -12.60 -35.62 -3.69
N TRP A 30 -11.79 -35.44 -4.71
CA TRP A 30 -11.23 -34.13 -5.05
C TRP A 30 -12.36 -33.10 -5.21
N CYS A 31 -12.18 -31.91 -4.64
CA CYS A 31 -13.07 -30.78 -4.80
C CYS A 31 -12.29 -29.59 -5.36
N ASP A 32 -12.73 -29.12 -6.50
CA ASP A 32 -12.28 -27.86 -7.07
C ASP A 32 -13.39 -26.82 -6.93
N PRO A 33 -13.26 -25.88 -5.96
CA PRO A 33 -14.32 -24.89 -5.73
C PRO A 33 -14.52 -23.93 -6.91
N TYR A 34 -13.55 -23.83 -7.81
CA TYR A 34 -13.64 -23.02 -9.03
C TYR A 34 -14.40 -23.72 -10.17
N LYS A 35 -14.69 -25.01 -10.01
CA LYS A 35 -15.49 -25.80 -10.96
C LYS A 35 -16.81 -26.28 -10.38
N ASN A 36 -16.79 -26.72 -9.13
CA ASN A 36 -17.97 -27.19 -8.43
C ASN A 36 -17.99 -26.68 -6.99
N TYR A 37 -18.52 -25.49 -6.79
CA TYR A 37 -18.56 -24.85 -5.49
C TYR A 37 -19.38 -25.63 -4.45
N SER A 38 -20.38 -26.41 -4.88
CA SER A 38 -21.23 -27.21 -3.98
C SER A 38 -20.48 -28.33 -3.26
N CYS A 39 -19.33 -28.78 -3.78
CA CYS A 39 -18.52 -29.82 -3.12
C CYS A 39 -17.65 -29.29 -1.97
N LEU A 40 -17.45 -27.98 -1.87
CA LEU A 40 -16.46 -27.38 -0.96
C LEU A 40 -16.73 -27.73 0.50
N ASP A 41 -17.94 -27.59 0.96
CA ASP A 41 -18.27 -27.81 2.36
C ASP A 41 -18.04 -29.28 2.80
N SER A 42 -18.47 -30.23 1.98
CA SER A 42 -18.22 -31.65 2.25
C SER A 42 -16.74 -32.04 2.18
N TYR A 43 -15.97 -31.40 1.31
CA TYR A 43 -14.53 -31.61 1.20
C TYR A 43 -13.78 -31.09 2.43
N LEU A 44 -14.15 -29.91 2.92
CA LEU A 44 -13.47 -29.27 4.04
C LEU A 44 -13.62 -30.08 5.34
N GLY A 45 -14.79 -30.70 5.61
CA GLY A 45 -15.06 -31.49 6.79
C GLY A 45 -15.77 -30.70 7.88
N ASP A 46 -15.81 -31.25 9.12
CA ASP A 46 -16.77 -30.83 10.13
C ASP A 46 -16.20 -29.87 11.19
N ASP A 47 -14.90 -29.92 11.48
CA ASP A 47 -14.28 -29.08 12.50
C ASP A 47 -13.40 -27.96 11.91
N PHE A 48 -13.24 -26.88 12.65
CA PHE A 48 -12.51 -25.68 12.22
C PHE A 48 -11.10 -25.96 11.72
N PHE A 49 -10.30 -26.74 12.46
CA PHE A 49 -8.90 -26.98 12.09
C PHE A 49 -8.79 -27.88 10.86
N THR A 50 -9.61 -28.92 10.78
CA THR A 50 -9.66 -29.80 9.61
C THR A 50 -10.08 -29.00 8.37
N ARG A 51 -11.08 -28.14 8.48
CA ARG A 51 -11.54 -27.26 7.40
C ARG A 51 -10.43 -26.32 6.95
N LEU A 52 -9.75 -25.65 7.87
CA LEU A 52 -8.64 -24.75 7.57
C LEU A 52 -7.51 -25.47 6.82
N VAL A 53 -7.05 -26.61 7.33
CA VAL A 53 -5.99 -27.40 6.70
C VAL A 53 -6.41 -27.91 5.32
N ASN A 54 -7.63 -28.40 5.18
CA ASN A 54 -8.13 -28.90 3.90
C ASN A 54 -8.29 -27.76 2.88
N TYR A 55 -8.64 -26.55 3.31
CA TYR A 55 -8.70 -25.38 2.43
C TYR A 55 -7.32 -25.07 1.81
N TYR A 56 -6.24 -25.09 2.61
CA TYR A 56 -4.88 -24.93 2.08
C TYR A 56 -4.41 -26.09 1.18
N ARG A 57 -5.09 -27.23 1.18
CA ARG A 57 -4.84 -28.35 0.26
C ARG A 57 -5.58 -28.24 -1.06
N LEU A 58 -6.47 -27.24 -1.21
CA LEU A 58 -7.15 -27.01 -2.48
C LEU A 58 -6.13 -26.56 -3.54
N GLU A 59 -6.39 -26.98 -4.76
CA GLU A 59 -5.59 -26.59 -5.92
C GLU A 59 -6.45 -25.90 -6.98
N TRP A 60 -5.78 -25.25 -7.93
CA TRP A 60 -6.42 -24.61 -9.05
C TRP A 60 -6.82 -25.65 -10.09
N GLY A 61 -8.08 -26.06 -10.14
CA GLY A 61 -8.74 -26.90 -11.13
C GLY A 61 -7.88 -27.81 -12.02
N ARG A 62 -7.73 -29.09 -11.66
CA ARG A 62 -6.91 -30.03 -12.44
C ARG A 62 -7.69 -31.04 -13.24
N ASP A 63 -8.94 -31.29 -12.88
CA ASP A 63 -9.78 -32.24 -13.61
C ASP A 63 -10.44 -31.57 -14.83
N GLY A 64 -10.58 -32.20 -15.91
CA GLY A 64 -11.24 -31.68 -17.11
C GLY A 64 -12.77 -31.50 -16.99
N SER A 65 -13.34 -31.50 -15.78
CA SER A 65 -14.79 -31.40 -15.56
C SER A 65 -15.37 -30.07 -16.01
N PRO A 66 -16.62 -30.03 -16.48
CA PRO A 66 -17.31 -28.79 -16.78
C PRO A 66 -17.43 -27.88 -15.56
N VAL A 67 -17.27 -26.57 -15.76
CA VAL A 67 -17.41 -25.57 -14.72
C VAL A 67 -18.89 -25.34 -14.42
N ASP A 68 -19.27 -25.39 -13.11
CA ASP A 68 -20.58 -24.95 -12.66
C ASP A 68 -20.71 -23.42 -12.94
N PRO A 69 -21.77 -22.94 -13.60
CA PRO A 69 -21.98 -21.52 -13.83
C PRO A 69 -22.04 -20.66 -12.56
N LYS A 70 -22.24 -21.26 -11.40
CA LYS A 70 -22.25 -20.60 -10.10
C LYS A 70 -20.88 -20.60 -9.41
N ALA A 71 -19.94 -21.38 -9.91
CA ALA A 71 -18.59 -21.42 -9.34
C ALA A 71 -17.86 -20.10 -9.58
N PRO A 72 -17.02 -19.64 -8.63
CA PRO A 72 -16.19 -18.47 -8.86
C PRO A 72 -15.17 -18.73 -9.97
N PRO A 73 -14.74 -17.71 -10.71
CA PRO A 73 -13.73 -17.87 -11.75
C PRO A 73 -12.38 -18.29 -11.15
N SER A 74 -11.76 -19.30 -11.76
CA SER A 74 -10.39 -19.71 -11.41
C SER A 74 -9.37 -18.77 -12.06
N ARG A 75 -8.38 -18.30 -11.31
CA ARG A 75 -7.27 -17.49 -11.85
C ARG A 75 -6.48 -18.24 -12.93
N ARG A 76 -6.44 -19.56 -12.87
CA ARG A 76 -5.80 -20.38 -13.91
C ARG A 76 -6.46 -20.26 -15.28
N ASP A 77 -7.77 -20.16 -15.30
CA ASP A 77 -8.57 -20.24 -16.51
C ASP A 77 -8.96 -18.86 -17.05
N TYR A 78 -8.87 -17.82 -16.22
CA TYR A 78 -9.34 -16.48 -16.53
C TYR A 78 -8.25 -15.44 -16.30
N TRP A 79 -8.17 -14.48 -17.21
CA TRP A 79 -7.32 -13.32 -17.03
C TRP A 79 -7.92 -12.38 -15.97
N PRO A 80 -7.05 -11.74 -15.16
CA PRO A 80 -7.51 -10.72 -14.24
C PRO A 80 -8.33 -9.65 -14.95
N ALA A 81 -9.41 -9.21 -14.30
CA ALA A 81 -10.23 -8.12 -14.80
C ALA A 81 -9.41 -6.84 -15.00
N THR A 82 -9.82 -6.03 -15.94
CA THR A 82 -9.30 -4.67 -16.10
C THR A 82 -9.77 -3.81 -14.92
N PRO A 83 -8.95 -2.91 -14.38
CA PRO A 83 -9.37 -2.06 -13.28
C PRO A 83 -10.50 -1.14 -13.72
N GLN A 84 -11.66 -1.32 -13.12
CA GLN A 84 -12.85 -0.49 -13.34
C GLN A 84 -13.02 0.60 -12.28
N THR A 85 -12.22 0.52 -11.22
CA THR A 85 -12.35 1.36 -10.03
C THR A 85 -11.10 2.20 -9.84
N THR A 86 -11.13 3.05 -8.84
CA THR A 86 -9.93 3.81 -8.45
C THR A 86 -8.75 2.89 -8.17
N PRO A 87 -7.54 3.32 -8.50
CA PRO A 87 -6.33 2.65 -8.04
C PRO A 87 -6.41 2.34 -6.52
N PRO A 88 -5.63 1.43 -5.97
CA PRO A 88 -4.38 0.97 -6.53
C PRO A 88 -4.54 -0.07 -7.66
N MET A 89 -3.64 0.05 -8.59
CA MET A 89 -3.37 -0.94 -9.62
C MET A 89 -1.98 -1.50 -9.31
N PRO A 90 -1.77 -2.78 -9.35
CA PRO A 90 -2.60 -3.86 -9.85
C PRO A 90 -3.76 -4.16 -8.91
N PHE A 91 -4.86 -4.54 -9.52
CA PHE A 91 -5.95 -5.13 -8.77
C PHE A 91 -5.63 -6.59 -8.52
N THR A 92 -5.91 -7.03 -7.32
CA THR A 92 -5.78 -8.43 -6.95
C THR A 92 -7.07 -9.17 -7.28
N GLU A 93 -6.94 -10.42 -7.70
CA GLU A 93 -8.07 -11.33 -7.79
C GLU A 93 -8.42 -11.99 -6.46
N TRP A 94 -7.61 -11.77 -5.45
CA TRP A 94 -8.00 -12.21 -4.12
C TRP A 94 -9.32 -11.54 -3.77
N PRO A 95 -10.36 -12.31 -3.42
CA PRO A 95 -11.74 -11.82 -3.44
C PRO A 95 -11.98 -10.63 -2.51
N TYR A 96 -11.12 -10.42 -1.52
CA TYR A 96 -11.35 -9.47 -0.46
C TYR A 96 -10.29 -8.38 -0.34
N GLY A 97 -9.24 -8.42 -1.14
CA GLY A 97 -8.12 -7.49 -1.05
C GLY A 97 -8.29 -6.19 -1.83
N GLY A 98 -9.36 -6.04 -2.61
CA GLY A 98 -9.56 -4.89 -3.48
C GLY A 98 -10.06 -3.65 -2.77
N THR A 99 -10.10 -2.55 -3.53
CA THR A 99 -10.71 -1.29 -3.09
C THR A 99 -12.23 -1.41 -3.03
N THR A 100 -12.85 -0.72 -2.11
CA THR A 100 -14.30 -0.50 -2.10
C THR A 100 -14.61 0.68 -3.01
N SER A 101 -15.17 0.43 -4.17
CA SER A 101 -15.62 1.44 -5.11
C SER A 101 -16.70 0.88 -6.02
N PHE A 102 -17.16 1.68 -6.98
CA PHE A 102 -18.22 1.26 -7.90
C PHE A 102 -17.85 0.00 -8.69
N GLY A 103 -18.85 -0.82 -8.93
CA GLY A 103 -18.72 -2.07 -9.68
C GLY A 103 -18.19 -3.25 -8.87
N VAL A 104 -18.13 -3.12 -7.55
CA VAL A 104 -17.71 -4.19 -6.66
C VAL A 104 -18.92 -4.97 -6.16
N THR A 105 -18.94 -6.24 -6.46
CA THR A 105 -19.83 -7.24 -5.85
C THR A 105 -19.08 -8.56 -5.76
N ARG A 106 -19.51 -9.43 -4.85
CA ARG A 106 -18.83 -10.72 -4.59
C ARG A 106 -19.72 -11.96 -4.76
N PRO A 107 -20.72 -11.98 -5.63
CA PRO A 107 -21.67 -13.09 -5.66
C PRO A 107 -21.03 -14.45 -6.00
N ASN A 108 -19.86 -14.45 -6.66
CA ASN A 108 -19.18 -15.65 -7.14
C ASN A 108 -17.73 -15.76 -6.66
N SER A 109 -17.36 -15.11 -5.57
CA SER A 109 -16.00 -15.26 -5.02
C SER A 109 -15.91 -16.44 -4.06
N THR A 110 -14.75 -17.11 -4.08
CA THR A 110 -14.44 -18.14 -3.08
C THR A 110 -14.19 -17.48 -1.73
N ASP A 111 -14.73 -18.08 -0.66
CA ASP A 111 -14.48 -17.59 0.69
C ASP A 111 -12.99 -17.70 1.04
N SER A 112 -12.53 -16.83 1.93
CA SER A 112 -11.18 -16.94 2.49
C SER A 112 -11.03 -18.23 3.29
N PRO A 113 -9.79 -18.73 3.49
CA PRO A 113 -9.55 -19.91 4.33
C PRO A 113 -10.22 -19.80 5.72
N LEU A 114 -10.15 -18.61 6.32
CA LEU A 114 -10.74 -18.36 7.64
C LEU A 114 -12.28 -18.42 7.60
N MET A 115 -12.90 -17.76 6.61
CA MET A 115 -14.36 -17.81 6.45
C MET A 115 -14.84 -19.22 6.11
N ALA A 116 -14.13 -19.93 5.25
CA ALA A 116 -14.45 -21.32 4.92
C ALA A 116 -14.31 -22.25 6.15
N ALA A 117 -13.30 -22.03 7.01
CA ALA A 117 -13.13 -22.76 8.25
C ALA A 117 -14.23 -22.48 9.28
N LEU A 118 -14.73 -21.24 9.33
CA LEU A 118 -15.82 -20.82 10.22
C LEU A 118 -17.20 -21.24 9.70
N GLY A 119 -17.35 -21.56 8.43
CA GLY A 119 -18.65 -21.66 7.73
C GLY A 119 -19.69 -22.57 8.37
N ASN A 120 -19.29 -23.64 9.04
CA ASN A 120 -20.19 -24.56 9.75
C ASN A 120 -20.39 -24.22 11.24
N THR A 121 -19.81 -23.12 11.73
CA THR A 121 -19.99 -22.66 13.11
C THR A 121 -21.13 -21.63 13.20
N THR A 122 -21.69 -21.47 14.39
CA THR A 122 -22.72 -20.42 14.65
C THR A 122 -22.19 -19.02 14.32
N LEU A 123 -20.91 -18.75 14.61
CA LEU A 123 -20.26 -17.49 14.26
C LEU A 123 -20.18 -17.32 12.75
N GLY A 124 -19.70 -18.33 12.02
CA GLY A 124 -19.60 -18.25 10.56
C GLY A 124 -20.95 -18.05 9.88
N GLN A 125 -21.99 -18.73 10.37
CA GLN A 125 -23.35 -18.54 9.86
C GLN A 125 -23.84 -17.09 10.09
N ALA A 126 -23.65 -16.55 11.30
CA ALA A 126 -24.03 -15.18 11.60
C ALA A 126 -23.26 -14.15 10.76
N LEU A 127 -21.98 -14.37 10.50
CA LEU A 127 -21.16 -13.53 9.61
C LEU A 127 -21.70 -13.56 8.18
N ASN A 128 -21.97 -14.73 7.64
CA ASN A 128 -22.50 -14.91 6.29
C ASN A 128 -23.89 -14.29 6.11
N GLU A 129 -24.80 -14.48 7.08
CA GLU A 129 -26.13 -13.88 7.08
C GLU A 129 -26.11 -12.35 7.07
N ASN A 130 -25.07 -11.75 7.66
CA ASN A 130 -24.87 -10.29 7.70
C ASN A 130 -23.91 -9.79 6.62
N HIS A 131 -23.46 -10.63 5.70
CA HIS A 131 -22.49 -10.31 4.64
C HIS A 131 -21.16 -9.77 5.18
N ILE A 132 -20.77 -10.16 6.40
CA ILE A 132 -19.51 -9.77 7.03
C ILE A 132 -18.44 -10.80 6.68
N GLN A 133 -17.28 -10.31 6.29
CA GLN A 133 -16.11 -11.12 5.96
C GLN A 133 -14.98 -10.85 6.95
N ILE A 134 -14.28 -11.91 7.34
CA ILE A 134 -13.05 -11.85 8.12
C ILE A 134 -11.98 -12.59 7.33
N TYR A 135 -10.91 -11.90 6.95
CA TYR A 135 -9.83 -12.46 6.16
C TYR A 135 -8.56 -11.63 6.33
N GLY A 136 -7.46 -12.12 5.82
CA GLY A 136 -6.21 -11.39 5.90
C GLY A 136 -5.06 -12.10 5.22
N TRP A 137 -3.86 -11.64 5.53
CA TRP A 137 -2.63 -12.22 5.04
C TRP A 137 -1.46 -11.99 5.99
N ILE A 138 -0.45 -12.82 5.82
CA ILE A 138 0.88 -12.63 6.39
C ILE A 138 1.84 -12.45 5.23
N ASN A 139 2.60 -11.35 5.23
CA ASN A 139 3.63 -11.04 4.26
C ASN A 139 4.98 -10.96 4.97
N ALA A 140 5.91 -11.81 4.54
CA ALA A 140 7.28 -11.82 5.04
C ALA A 140 8.24 -11.79 3.85
N GLY A 141 9.26 -10.95 3.95
CA GLY A 141 10.21 -10.76 2.87
C GLY A 141 11.63 -10.58 3.36
N GLY A 142 12.55 -10.50 2.40
CA GLY A 142 13.95 -10.30 2.68
C GLY A 142 14.73 -9.79 1.48
N ASN A 143 15.94 -9.33 1.75
CA ASN A 143 16.79 -8.76 0.71
C ASN A 143 18.27 -9.12 0.87
N LEU A 144 18.96 -9.05 -0.26
CA LEU A 144 20.42 -9.04 -0.40
C LEU A 144 20.82 -7.74 -1.08
N SER A 145 21.65 -6.94 -0.43
CA SER A 145 22.05 -5.62 -0.90
C SER A 145 23.58 -5.47 -0.95
N ASN A 146 24.03 -4.59 -1.82
CA ASN A 146 25.42 -4.13 -1.83
C ASN A 146 25.72 -3.13 -0.71
N ASN A 147 24.72 -2.65 0.03
CA ASN A 147 24.87 -1.83 1.22
C ASN A 147 25.09 -2.72 2.46
N THR A 148 25.68 -2.13 3.52
CA THR A 148 26.04 -2.87 4.74
C THR A 148 25.67 -2.15 6.03
N VAL A 149 25.42 -0.86 5.96
CA VAL A 149 25.02 -0.05 7.11
C VAL A 149 23.55 -0.30 7.42
N ARG A 150 23.19 -0.47 8.69
CA ARG A 150 21.79 -0.57 9.11
C ARG A 150 21.01 0.66 8.63
N GLY A 151 19.89 0.46 7.97
CA GLY A 151 19.12 1.52 7.33
C GLY A 151 19.74 2.05 6.04
N GLY A 152 20.84 1.47 5.57
CA GLY A 152 21.63 2.00 4.45
C GLY A 152 21.01 1.79 3.06
N ASN A 153 19.92 1.05 2.95
CA ASN A 153 19.16 0.98 1.71
C ASN A 153 18.20 2.17 1.54
N ALA A 154 17.86 2.87 2.62
CA ALA A 154 16.99 4.05 2.51
C ALA A 154 17.54 5.05 1.47
N PRO A 155 16.68 5.62 0.59
CA PRO A 155 15.22 5.67 0.67
C PRO A 155 14.47 4.52 -0.05
N ALA A 156 15.13 3.42 -0.45
CA ALA A 156 14.45 2.29 -1.05
C ALA A 156 13.41 1.71 -0.06
N ALA A 157 12.15 1.72 -0.45
CA ALA A 157 11.04 1.35 0.41
C ALA A 157 10.99 -0.14 0.73
N ASP A 158 10.41 -0.48 1.87
CA ASP A 158 10.26 -1.84 2.43
C ASP A 158 11.56 -2.59 2.70
N LEU A 159 12.70 -2.07 2.25
CA LEU A 159 14.01 -2.71 2.32
C LEU A 159 15.07 -1.86 3.03
N TYR A 160 14.71 -1.01 3.96
CA TYR A 160 15.66 -0.08 4.61
C TYR A 160 16.88 -0.76 5.21
N ASN A 161 16.70 -1.94 5.81
CA ASN A 161 17.80 -2.70 6.38
C ASN A 161 18.38 -3.67 5.35
N PRO A 162 19.65 -3.49 4.94
CA PRO A 162 20.29 -4.39 4.01
C PRO A 162 20.52 -5.78 4.61
N ASN A 163 20.40 -6.82 3.76
CA ASN A 163 20.74 -8.20 4.08
C ASN A 163 19.95 -8.78 5.27
N THR A 164 18.66 -8.48 5.34
CA THR A 164 17.75 -8.91 6.42
C THR A 164 16.55 -9.66 5.87
N VAL A 165 15.92 -10.41 6.76
CA VAL A 165 14.57 -10.98 6.58
C VAL A 165 13.68 -10.38 7.65
N GLN A 166 12.45 -10.05 7.28
CA GLN A 166 11.52 -9.36 8.17
C GLN A 166 10.07 -9.78 7.91
N LEU A 167 9.22 -9.53 8.90
CA LEU A 167 7.77 -9.58 8.73
C LEU A 167 7.31 -8.16 8.33
N ASP A 168 6.89 -8.02 7.07
CA ASP A 168 6.45 -6.73 6.55
C ASP A 168 5.03 -6.41 7.01
N GLN A 169 4.11 -7.37 6.83
CA GLN A 169 2.71 -7.18 7.16
C GLN A 169 2.06 -8.46 7.71
N ALA A 170 1.28 -8.32 8.77
CA ALA A 170 0.20 -9.21 9.14
C ALA A 170 -1.05 -8.34 9.23
N VAL A 171 -1.99 -8.56 8.32
CA VAL A 171 -3.21 -7.74 8.18
C VAL A 171 -4.42 -8.62 8.35
N ILE A 172 -5.41 -8.12 9.06
CA ILE A 172 -6.72 -8.75 9.16
C ILE A 172 -7.81 -7.74 8.80
N TYR A 173 -8.77 -8.16 8.00
CA TYR A 173 -9.94 -7.39 7.63
C TYR A 173 -11.18 -7.88 8.36
N PHE A 174 -11.95 -6.93 8.86
CA PHE A 174 -13.34 -7.10 9.25
C PHE A 174 -14.15 -6.15 8.38
N GLU A 175 -14.93 -6.69 7.47
CA GLU A 175 -15.65 -5.82 6.54
C GLU A 175 -16.99 -6.36 6.12
N ARG A 176 -17.89 -5.45 5.80
CA ARG A 176 -19.05 -5.62 4.97
C ARG A 176 -18.92 -4.64 3.81
N LEU A 177 -18.88 -5.11 2.58
CA LEU A 177 -18.87 -4.23 1.43
C LEU A 177 -20.30 -3.93 0.99
N PRO A 178 -20.63 -2.67 0.67
CA PRO A 178 -21.89 -2.36 0.02
C PRO A 178 -21.91 -2.95 -1.40
N ASP A 179 -23.05 -3.44 -1.84
CA ASP A 179 -23.24 -3.82 -3.24
C ASP A 179 -23.44 -2.55 -4.09
N THR A 180 -22.38 -2.15 -4.79
CA THR A 180 -22.36 -0.94 -5.62
C THR A 180 -22.76 -1.22 -7.09
N VAL A 181 -23.16 -2.44 -7.41
CA VAL A 181 -23.67 -2.84 -8.75
C VAL A 181 -25.19 -2.73 -8.80
N GLN A 182 -25.89 -3.06 -7.73
CA GLN A 182 -27.35 -2.97 -7.65
C GLN A 182 -27.85 -1.52 -7.77
N LYS A 183 -29.11 -1.33 -8.19
CA LYS A 183 -29.72 -0.02 -8.44
C LYS A 183 -31.05 0.22 -7.69
N ASP A 184 -31.45 -0.71 -6.83
CA ASP A 184 -32.80 -0.75 -6.26
C ASP A 184 -32.87 -0.23 -4.84
N HIS A 185 -31.82 -0.34 -4.03
CA HIS A 185 -31.87 0.09 -2.64
C HIS A 185 -30.56 0.77 -2.16
N ILE A 186 -30.67 1.54 -1.08
CA ILE A 186 -29.50 2.06 -0.37
C ILE A 186 -28.85 0.90 0.37
N ASP A 187 -27.54 0.75 0.18
CA ASP A 187 -26.76 -0.24 0.91
C ASP A 187 -25.65 0.42 1.73
N TRP A 188 -25.11 -0.29 2.70
CA TRP A 188 -24.10 0.22 3.61
C TRP A 188 -22.97 -0.77 3.77
N GLY A 189 -21.83 -0.28 4.19
CA GLY A 189 -20.66 -1.09 4.47
C GLY A 189 -19.78 -0.49 5.55
N PHE A 190 -18.79 -1.26 5.95
CA PHE A 190 -17.71 -0.81 6.81
C PHE A 190 -16.46 -1.62 6.56
N ARG A 191 -15.31 -1.05 6.92
CA ARG A 191 -14.03 -1.76 6.95
C ARG A 191 -13.24 -1.36 8.18
N ILE A 192 -12.68 -2.36 8.86
CA ILE A 192 -11.70 -2.21 9.93
C ILE A 192 -10.54 -3.13 9.58
N ALA A 193 -9.35 -2.56 9.39
CA ALA A 193 -8.18 -3.30 8.92
C ALA A 193 -6.93 -2.94 9.74
N PRO A 194 -6.72 -3.59 10.90
CA PRO A 194 -5.46 -3.48 11.63
C PRO A 194 -4.31 -4.14 10.88
N ILE A 195 -3.15 -3.52 10.98
CA ILE A 195 -1.86 -4.02 10.47
C ILE A 195 -0.87 -4.18 11.61
N TYR A 196 -0.06 -5.24 11.57
CA TYR A 196 1.13 -5.43 12.37
C TYR A 196 2.32 -5.77 11.46
N GLY A 197 3.50 -5.27 11.76
CA GLY A 197 4.72 -5.57 11.01
C GLY A 197 5.63 -4.35 10.89
N GLU A 198 6.63 -4.47 10.02
CA GLU A 198 7.55 -3.37 9.73
C GLU A 198 6.83 -2.21 9.02
N ASN A 199 5.90 -2.53 8.14
CA ASN A 199 5.22 -1.55 7.29
C ASN A 199 4.14 -0.71 8.01
N TYR A 200 3.91 -0.92 9.33
CA TYR A 200 3.03 -0.05 10.12
C TYR A 200 3.45 1.42 10.04
N ARG A 201 4.74 1.68 9.87
CA ARG A 201 5.35 3.01 9.86
C ARG A 201 4.85 3.92 8.74
N TYR A 202 4.44 3.34 7.62
CA TYR A 202 3.92 4.11 6.48
C TYR A 202 2.50 4.62 6.69
N THR A 203 1.76 4.08 7.66
CA THR A 203 0.36 4.44 7.87
C THR A 203 0.10 5.21 9.15
N THR A 204 1.11 5.36 10.03
CA THR A 204 0.93 6.02 11.32
C THR A 204 0.41 7.45 11.17
N ALA A 205 -0.49 7.85 12.07
CA ALA A 205 -1.03 9.19 12.08
C ALA A 205 -0.75 9.90 13.40
N TYR A 206 -0.43 11.19 13.33
CA TYR A 206 -0.19 12.01 14.50
C TYR A 206 -1.48 12.15 15.34
N GLY A 207 -1.36 11.87 16.63
CA GLY A 207 -2.52 11.77 17.53
C GLY A 207 -3.10 10.36 17.65
N LEU A 208 -2.60 9.38 16.90
CA LEU A 208 -2.93 7.97 17.06
C LEU A 208 -1.87 7.27 17.93
N TRP A 209 -2.27 6.25 18.67
CA TRP A 209 -1.39 5.48 19.55
C TRP A 209 -0.20 4.82 18.81
N SER A 210 -0.36 4.45 17.55
CA SER A 210 0.69 3.85 16.72
C SER A 210 1.89 4.75 16.49
N TYR A 211 1.69 6.07 16.50
CA TYR A 211 2.77 7.05 16.35
C TYR A 211 3.86 6.93 17.45
N GLN A 212 3.50 6.46 18.63
CA GLN A 212 4.46 6.28 19.74
C GLN A 212 5.54 5.23 19.43
N PHE A 213 5.24 4.25 18.58
CA PHE A 213 6.24 3.26 18.16
C PHE A 213 7.34 3.90 17.31
N LEU A 214 7.00 4.86 16.46
CA LEU A 214 8.00 5.66 15.74
C LEU A 214 8.85 6.49 16.70
N ASN A 215 8.25 7.10 17.70
CA ASN A 215 8.94 7.85 18.74
C ASN A 215 10.01 7.02 19.45
N HIS A 216 9.75 5.74 19.66
CA HIS A 216 10.68 4.81 20.27
C HIS A 216 11.59 4.12 19.25
N ASN A 217 11.54 4.52 17.98
CA ASN A 217 12.32 3.93 16.89
C ASN A 217 12.10 2.41 16.76
N SER A 218 10.88 1.96 16.95
CA SER A 218 10.51 0.56 16.86
C SER A 218 10.45 0.11 15.40
N ASN A 219 11.17 -0.96 15.07
CA ASN A 219 11.11 -1.54 13.72
C ASN A 219 9.73 -2.16 13.46
N TYR A 220 9.13 -2.76 14.48
CA TYR A 220 7.82 -3.42 14.41
C TYR A 220 6.82 -2.69 15.28
N GLY A 221 5.60 -2.61 14.79
CA GLY A 221 4.49 -2.03 15.50
C GLY A 221 3.17 -2.41 14.86
N TYR A 222 2.10 -1.79 15.30
CA TYR A 222 0.77 -2.00 14.75
C TYR A 222 0.06 -0.65 14.56
N ASP A 223 -0.81 -0.60 13.56
CA ASP A 223 -1.62 0.56 13.22
C ASP A 223 -3.03 0.14 12.81
N LEU A 224 -3.91 1.10 12.67
CA LEU A 224 -5.25 0.94 12.13
C LEU A 224 -5.42 1.88 10.92
N PRO A 225 -4.84 1.55 9.76
CA PRO A 225 -4.87 2.42 8.58
C PRO A 225 -6.27 2.63 8.00
N MET A 226 -7.16 1.67 8.17
CA MET A 226 -8.53 1.77 7.70
C MET A 226 -9.52 1.44 8.83
N ALA A 227 -10.38 2.41 9.12
CA ALA A 227 -11.53 2.28 10.03
C ALA A 227 -12.61 3.25 9.57
N TYR A 228 -13.52 2.79 8.73
CA TYR A 228 -14.54 3.63 8.12
C TYR A 228 -15.87 2.90 7.91
N GLY A 229 -16.93 3.68 7.79
CA GLY A 229 -18.23 3.24 7.29
C GLY A 229 -18.50 3.81 5.91
N GLU A 230 -19.34 3.14 5.15
CA GLU A 230 -19.75 3.53 3.80
C GLU A 230 -21.25 3.41 3.61
N VAL A 231 -21.81 4.29 2.80
CA VAL A 231 -23.20 4.21 2.34
C VAL A 231 -23.22 4.40 0.82
N PHE A 232 -23.85 3.47 0.14
CA PHE A 232 -24.10 3.55 -1.30
C PHE A 232 -25.55 3.93 -1.58
N ILE A 233 -25.73 4.96 -2.41
CA ILE A 233 -27.01 5.53 -2.79
C ILE A 233 -27.15 5.42 -4.31
N PRO A 234 -27.79 4.37 -4.84
CA PRO A 234 -27.88 4.11 -6.27
C PRO A 234 -28.81 5.09 -7.02
N GLN A 235 -29.68 5.83 -6.30
CA GLN A 235 -30.65 6.76 -6.90
C GLN A 235 -30.03 8.09 -7.35
N ILE A 236 -28.77 8.36 -7.02
CA ILE A 236 -28.09 9.60 -7.39
C ILE A 236 -27.20 9.33 -8.61
N MET A 237 -27.61 9.77 -9.79
CA MET A 237 -26.93 9.52 -11.08
C MET A 237 -26.72 8.00 -11.30
N GLU A 238 -25.47 7.56 -11.57
CA GLU A 238 -25.12 6.15 -11.68
C GLU A 238 -24.73 5.52 -10.32
N GLY A 239 -24.81 6.30 -9.25
CA GLY A 239 -24.56 5.91 -7.87
C GLY A 239 -23.64 6.87 -7.14
N LEU A 240 -23.92 7.10 -5.88
CA LEU A 240 -23.12 7.87 -4.95
C LEU A 240 -22.64 6.98 -3.81
N LEU A 241 -21.33 6.88 -3.61
CA LEU A 241 -20.72 6.25 -2.44
C LEU A 241 -20.18 7.33 -1.52
N VAL A 242 -20.56 7.27 -0.24
CA VAL A 242 -20.09 8.18 0.81
C VAL A 242 -19.33 7.37 1.84
N ARG A 243 -18.08 7.72 2.09
CA ARG A 243 -17.20 7.09 3.08
C ARG A 243 -16.92 8.06 4.21
N VAL A 244 -16.94 7.58 5.47
CA VAL A 244 -16.68 8.38 6.66
C VAL A 244 -15.77 7.59 7.60
N GLY A 245 -14.65 8.16 7.98
CA GLY A 245 -13.69 7.54 8.90
C GLY A 245 -12.25 7.80 8.50
N ARG A 246 -11.36 6.87 8.87
CA ARG A 246 -9.96 6.86 8.46
C ARG A 246 -9.76 5.90 7.29
N PHE A 247 -9.08 6.33 6.26
CA PHE A 247 -8.85 5.55 5.05
C PHE A 247 -7.53 5.93 4.38
N ILE A 248 -7.03 5.04 3.54
CA ILE A 248 -5.90 5.31 2.64
C ILE A 248 -6.44 6.14 1.49
N THR A 249 -5.78 7.25 1.17
CA THR A 249 -6.39 8.30 0.39
C THR A 249 -6.02 8.29 -1.08
N ILE A 250 -4.76 8.23 -1.43
CA ILE A 250 -4.32 8.55 -2.79
C ILE A 250 -4.53 7.42 -3.78
N PRO A 251 -4.84 7.75 -5.04
CA PRO A 251 -5.04 6.78 -6.11
C PRO A 251 -3.73 6.42 -6.82
N ASP A 252 -2.79 5.84 -6.10
CA ASP A 252 -1.50 5.44 -6.65
C ASP A 252 -1.58 4.15 -7.48
N ILE A 253 -0.55 3.89 -8.29
CA ILE A 253 -0.35 2.59 -8.93
C ILE A 253 -0.07 1.52 -7.88
N GLU A 254 0.66 1.89 -6.83
CA GLU A 254 1.05 1.02 -5.73
C GLU A 254 0.14 1.23 -4.53
N ALA A 255 0.15 0.28 -3.61
CA ALA A 255 -0.68 0.31 -2.42
C ALA A 255 0.12 -0.03 -1.17
N GLN A 256 -0.32 0.50 -0.03
CA GLN A 256 0.21 0.13 1.29
C GLN A 256 0.09 -1.36 1.56
N LEU A 257 -0.97 -1.98 1.09
CA LEU A 257 -1.26 -3.38 1.35
C LEU A 257 -0.50 -4.26 0.36
N ALA A 258 0.27 -5.21 0.87
CA ALA A 258 1.17 -6.04 0.09
C ALA A 258 0.49 -6.73 -1.10
N VAL A 259 -0.70 -7.25 -0.88
CA VAL A 259 -1.48 -8.00 -1.88
C VAL A 259 -1.90 -7.19 -3.10
N ASN A 260 -1.86 -5.86 -3.01
CA ASN A 260 -2.30 -4.96 -4.07
C ASN A 260 -1.13 -4.38 -4.88
N ASN A 261 -0.01 -5.09 -4.98
CA ASN A 261 1.19 -4.61 -5.67
C ASN A 261 1.73 -5.63 -6.66
N TYR A 262 2.30 -5.14 -7.77
CA TYR A 262 2.96 -5.97 -8.79
C TYR A 262 4.26 -6.60 -8.29
N MET A 263 5.00 -5.88 -7.44
CA MET A 263 6.31 -6.24 -6.93
C MET A 263 6.31 -6.28 -5.40
N TYR A 264 7.33 -6.87 -4.82
CA TYR A 264 7.50 -6.89 -3.37
C TYR A 264 7.71 -5.49 -2.81
N THR A 265 8.69 -4.77 -3.36
CA THR A 265 8.99 -3.41 -2.91
C THR A 265 8.08 -2.38 -3.57
N ARG A 266 7.94 -1.22 -2.94
CA ARG A 266 7.29 -0.05 -3.51
C ARG A 266 8.34 0.93 -4.03
N SER A 267 7.92 1.77 -4.95
CA SER A 267 8.70 2.89 -5.44
C SER A 267 8.93 3.96 -4.36
N MET A 268 9.86 4.85 -4.60
CA MET A 268 9.99 6.08 -3.81
C MET A 268 8.80 7.01 -4.05
N THR A 269 8.24 7.02 -5.26
CA THR A 269 7.01 7.72 -5.63
C THR A 269 5.92 7.43 -4.63
N TYR A 270 5.65 6.16 -4.37
CA TYR A 270 4.67 5.74 -3.39
C TYR A 270 5.13 5.99 -1.95
N SER A 271 6.36 5.61 -1.61
CA SER A 271 6.82 5.54 -0.21
C SER A 271 7.09 6.87 0.45
N LEU A 272 7.18 7.94 -0.34
CA LEU A 272 7.57 9.27 0.12
C LEU A 272 6.47 10.32 -0.02
N ASP A 273 5.28 9.94 -0.43
CA ASP A 273 4.12 10.80 -0.47
C ASP A 273 3.24 10.71 0.80
N ASN A 274 1.93 10.96 0.73
CA ASN A 274 1.00 10.88 1.85
C ASN A 274 0.16 9.58 1.78
N TYR A 275 -0.24 9.02 2.94
CA TYR A 275 -0.87 7.68 2.97
C TYR A 275 -2.29 7.66 3.49
N SER A 276 -2.52 8.26 4.64
CA SER A 276 -3.81 8.13 5.30
C SER A 276 -4.41 9.48 5.65
N THR A 277 -5.72 9.54 5.57
CA THR A 277 -6.49 10.70 6.01
C THR A 277 -7.73 10.27 6.80
N THR A 278 -8.31 11.21 7.54
CA THR A 278 -9.55 11.00 8.29
C THR A 278 -10.54 12.09 7.90
N GLY A 279 -11.76 11.69 7.57
CA GLY A 279 -12.79 12.64 7.15
C GLY A 279 -13.94 11.99 6.43
N VAL A 280 -14.49 12.72 5.47
CA VAL A 280 -15.57 12.28 4.58
C VAL A 280 -15.06 12.34 3.15
N GLN A 281 -15.27 11.26 2.40
CA GLN A 281 -15.00 11.19 0.97
C GLN A 281 -16.23 10.70 0.24
N THR A 282 -16.55 11.35 -0.88
CA THR A 282 -17.63 10.93 -1.76
C THR A 282 -17.06 10.52 -3.10
N SER A 283 -17.65 9.50 -3.72
CA SER A 283 -17.42 9.10 -5.09
C SER A 283 -18.77 9.05 -5.81
N LEU A 284 -18.94 9.89 -6.82
CA LEU A 284 -20.14 10.01 -7.61
C LEU A 284 -19.89 9.48 -9.02
N ALA A 285 -20.51 8.38 -9.38
CA ALA A 285 -20.56 7.93 -10.77
C ALA A 285 -21.54 8.82 -11.55
N VAL A 286 -21.00 9.79 -12.29
CA VAL A 286 -21.79 10.73 -13.11
C VAL A 286 -22.35 10.02 -14.34
N THR A 287 -21.52 9.16 -14.94
CA THR A 287 -21.87 8.21 -15.98
C THR A 287 -21.11 6.91 -15.73
N LYS A 288 -21.32 5.89 -16.54
CA LYS A 288 -20.52 4.65 -16.50
C LYS A 288 -19.01 4.88 -16.67
N ASN A 289 -18.62 5.97 -17.36
CA ASN A 289 -17.23 6.29 -17.70
C ASN A 289 -16.59 7.34 -16.77
N TRP A 290 -17.40 8.18 -16.13
CA TRP A 290 -16.89 9.32 -15.36
C TRP A 290 -17.27 9.22 -13.89
N ILE A 291 -16.27 9.29 -13.01
CA ILE A 291 -16.45 9.37 -11.57
C ILE A 291 -15.82 10.67 -11.08
N LEU A 292 -16.59 11.42 -10.30
CA LEU A 292 -16.15 12.61 -9.57
C LEU A 292 -15.95 12.22 -8.10
N GLN A 293 -14.79 12.59 -7.52
CA GLN A 293 -14.51 12.41 -6.09
C GLN A 293 -14.36 13.76 -5.41
N LEU A 294 -15.00 13.90 -4.26
CA LEU A 294 -14.91 15.06 -3.39
C LEU A 294 -14.68 14.60 -1.96
N GLY A 295 -13.65 15.16 -1.31
CA GLY A 295 -13.30 14.85 0.07
C GLY A 295 -13.22 16.10 0.93
N ALA A 296 -13.61 15.98 2.19
CA ALA A 296 -13.37 16.96 3.25
C ALA A 296 -12.75 16.20 4.44
N THR A 297 -11.50 16.51 4.74
CA THR A 297 -10.68 15.75 5.68
C THR A 297 -9.96 16.65 6.67
N PHE A 298 -9.23 16.05 7.59
CA PHE A 298 -8.44 16.75 8.60
C PHE A 298 -6.94 16.86 8.26
N GLY A 299 -6.59 16.69 7.01
CA GLY A 299 -5.21 16.72 6.53
C GLY A 299 -4.60 15.33 6.41
N THR A 300 -3.34 15.31 6.02
CA THR A 300 -2.57 14.08 5.85
C THR A 300 -2.07 13.59 7.19
N GLU A 301 -2.27 12.30 7.47
CA GLU A 301 -1.68 11.57 8.60
C GLU A 301 -1.83 12.26 9.96
N ALA A 302 -2.95 12.93 10.18
CA ALA A 302 -3.32 13.56 11.42
C ALA A 302 -4.73 13.15 11.84
N MET A 303 -4.91 12.85 13.13
CA MET A 303 -6.22 12.51 13.67
C MET A 303 -7.01 13.77 14.03
N PRO A 304 -8.36 13.77 13.87
CA PRO A 304 -9.19 14.95 14.11
C PRO A 304 -9.03 15.59 15.49
N TRP A 305 -8.81 14.78 16.52
CA TRP A 305 -8.62 15.26 17.89
C TRP A 305 -7.25 15.91 18.14
N HIS A 306 -6.36 15.86 17.17
CA HIS A 306 -5.08 16.55 17.21
C HIS A 306 -5.17 17.98 16.63
N TRP A 307 -6.35 18.52 16.56
CA TRP A 307 -6.66 19.85 16.08
C TRP A 307 -5.93 20.93 16.88
N ASN A 308 -5.25 21.85 16.18
CA ASN A 308 -4.46 22.93 16.81
C ASN A 308 -3.47 22.46 17.88
N ALA A 309 -3.09 21.21 17.90
CA ALA A 309 -2.04 20.75 18.78
C ALA A 309 -0.72 21.35 18.33
N GLN A 310 -0.32 22.40 19.02
CA GLN A 310 0.91 23.13 18.76
C GLN A 310 1.94 22.68 19.77
N ILE A 311 3.06 22.21 19.26
CA ILE A 311 4.24 21.99 20.11
C ILE A 311 4.83 23.36 20.37
N ALA A 312 4.80 23.80 21.63
CA ALA A 312 5.42 25.04 22.05
C ALA A 312 6.92 25.00 21.71
N ASN A 313 7.41 25.96 20.96
CA ASN A 313 8.84 26.11 20.77
C ASN A 313 9.49 26.53 22.11
N PRO A 314 10.29 25.66 22.74
CA PRO A 314 10.95 26.02 24.00
C PRO A 314 12.10 27.04 23.82
N PHE A 315 12.41 27.43 22.57
CA PHE A 315 13.54 28.31 22.28
C PHE A 315 13.09 29.56 21.54
N PRO A 316 13.35 30.76 22.15
CA PRO A 316 13.14 32.00 21.44
C PRO A 316 14.05 32.07 20.19
N ASN A 317 13.46 32.27 19.04
CA ASN A 317 14.19 32.49 17.79
C ASN A 317 14.34 33.99 17.56
N PRO A 318 15.58 34.53 17.44
CA PRO A 318 15.80 35.94 17.18
C PRO A 318 15.15 36.47 15.91
N LEU A 319 14.92 35.60 14.92
CA LEU A 319 14.25 35.96 13.67
C LEU A 319 12.72 36.00 13.79
N TYR A 320 12.19 35.42 14.86
CA TYR A 320 10.76 35.36 15.14
C TYR A 320 10.54 35.62 16.65
N PRO A 321 10.66 36.87 17.10
CA PRO A 321 10.74 37.20 18.54
C PRO A 321 9.45 36.91 19.32
N ASN A 322 8.34 36.64 18.65
CA ASN A 322 7.04 36.40 19.28
C ASN A 322 6.68 34.91 19.42
N ASN A 323 7.66 34.05 19.66
CA ASN A 323 7.45 32.62 19.88
C ASN A 323 7.10 31.85 18.61
N THR A 324 8.01 31.79 17.64
CA THR A 324 7.56 31.48 16.34
C THR A 324 8.50 30.52 15.61
N MET A 325 8.41 29.28 15.95
CA MET A 325 8.49 28.27 14.91
C MET A 325 7.21 28.32 14.07
N PRO A 326 7.28 27.98 12.78
CA PRO A 326 6.07 27.60 12.05
C PRO A 326 5.40 26.54 12.91
N LYS A 327 4.19 26.82 13.33
CA LYS A 327 3.44 25.92 14.20
C LYS A 327 3.13 24.69 13.39
N ASP A 328 3.37 23.53 13.97
CA ASP A 328 2.70 22.34 13.45
C ASP A 328 1.19 22.56 13.62
N PRO A 329 0.42 22.69 12.54
CA PRO A 329 -1.00 22.95 12.64
C PRO A 329 -1.78 21.74 13.18
N GLY A 330 -1.14 20.56 13.31
CA GLY A 330 -1.83 19.32 13.64
C GLY A 330 -2.84 18.96 12.55
N ALA A 331 -4.04 18.56 12.95
CA ALA A 331 -5.15 18.35 12.02
C ALA A 331 -5.58 19.67 11.37
N VAL A 332 -5.67 19.70 10.05
CA VAL A 332 -6.02 20.88 9.27
C VAL A 332 -7.15 20.53 8.31
N PRO A 333 -8.24 21.33 8.24
CA PRO A 333 -9.28 21.13 7.23
C PRO A 333 -8.68 21.14 5.83
N SER A 334 -8.97 20.10 5.07
CA SER A 334 -8.40 19.86 3.76
C SER A 334 -9.45 19.38 2.79
N VAL A 335 -9.23 19.62 1.51
CA VAL A 335 -10.15 19.26 0.44
C VAL A 335 -9.43 18.34 -0.54
N THR A 336 -10.10 17.26 -0.94
CA THR A 336 -9.68 16.39 -2.04
C THR A 336 -10.67 16.52 -3.18
N VAL A 337 -10.14 16.68 -4.40
CA VAL A 337 -10.93 16.74 -5.63
C VAL A 337 -10.27 15.82 -6.65
N GLY A 338 -11.02 14.83 -7.13
CA GLY A 338 -10.55 13.89 -8.14
C GLY A 338 -11.56 13.68 -9.26
N VAL A 339 -11.05 13.46 -10.46
CA VAL A 339 -11.85 13.10 -11.63
C VAL A 339 -11.23 11.89 -12.29
N ARG A 340 -12.00 10.82 -12.43
CA ARG A 340 -11.59 9.61 -13.13
C ARG A 340 -12.44 9.40 -14.37
N TRP A 341 -11.75 9.08 -15.46
CA TRP A 341 -12.35 8.59 -16.69
C TRP A 341 -11.90 7.17 -16.97
N THR A 342 -12.83 6.34 -17.44
CA THR A 342 -12.55 4.98 -17.91
C THR A 342 -13.19 4.79 -19.28
N SER A 343 -12.48 4.15 -20.22
CA SER A 343 -13.00 3.88 -21.57
C SER A 343 -14.15 2.86 -21.54
N ASP A 344 -14.94 2.81 -22.61
CA ASP A 344 -16.05 1.84 -22.76
C ASP A 344 -15.59 0.38 -22.78
N SER A 345 -14.33 0.15 -23.14
CA SER A 345 -13.71 -1.19 -23.15
C SER A 345 -13.03 -1.55 -21.83
N ASP A 346 -13.02 -0.62 -20.85
CA ASP A 346 -12.25 -0.71 -19.61
C ASP A 346 -10.73 -0.88 -19.81
N ASN A 347 -10.24 -0.67 -21.04
CA ASN A 347 -8.81 -0.80 -21.33
C ASN A 347 -8.00 0.43 -20.91
N ASP A 348 -8.63 1.58 -20.80
CA ASP A 348 -8.00 2.84 -20.42
C ASP A 348 -8.65 3.42 -19.18
N SER A 349 -7.83 3.90 -18.26
CA SER A 349 -8.29 4.69 -17.11
C SER A 349 -7.32 5.83 -16.86
N ILE A 350 -7.86 7.03 -16.67
CA ILE A 350 -7.11 8.23 -16.28
C ILE A 350 -7.74 8.77 -15.01
N TYR A 351 -6.90 9.04 -14.02
CA TYR A 351 -7.31 9.67 -12.78
C TYR A 351 -6.44 10.89 -12.50
N VAL A 352 -7.07 12.06 -12.36
CA VAL A 352 -6.41 13.30 -11.97
C VAL A 352 -6.97 13.71 -10.62
N VAL A 353 -6.09 14.02 -9.69
CA VAL A 353 -6.51 14.38 -8.33
C VAL A 353 -5.63 15.46 -7.73
N ALA A 354 -6.28 16.34 -6.97
CA ALA A 354 -5.66 17.24 -6.01
C ALA A 354 -6.07 16.74 -4.62
N ASP A 355 -5.10 16.21 -3.86
CA ASP A 355 -5.40 15.53 -2.62
C ASP A 355 -4.94 16.31 -1.41
N VAL A 356 -5.79 16.34 -0.39
CA VAL A 356 -5.55 16.94 0.94
C VAL A 356 -5.10 18.40 0.87
N ILE A 357 -5.64 19.15 -0.09
CA ILE A 357 -5.28 20.55 -0.34
C ILE A 357 -5.78 21.45 0.80
N ASN A 358 -4.84 22.19 1.37
CA ASN A 358 -5.08 23.19 2.39
C ASN A 358 -4.08 24.36 2.25
N GLN A 359 -3.72 25.03 3.33
CA GLN A 359 -2.71 26.10 3.29
C GLN A 359 -1.26 25.61 3.15
N GLY A 360 -1.01 24.29 3.22
CA GLY A 360 0.30 23.68 3.01
C GLY A 360 1.35 24.02 4.06
N ASN A 361 0.97 24.56 5.22
CA ASN A 361 1.93 24.87 6.27
C ASN A 361 2.55 23.57 6.81
N TRP A 362 3.84 23.62 7.09
CA TRP A 362 4.55 22.46 7.59
C TRP A 362 3.98 21.97 8.91
N GLY A 363 3.82 20.72 9.00
CA GLY A 363 3.38 19.93 10.12
C GLY A 363 3.77 18.49 9.87
N TYR A 364 3.12 17.55 10.52
CA TYR A 364 3.32 16.14 10.22
C TYR A 364 2.74 15.83 8.84
N ASN A 365 3.59 15.47 7.88
CA ASN A 365 3.21 15.14 6.51
C ASN A 365 2.07 15.98 5.90
N ASN A 366 2.05 17.29 6.16
CA ASN A 366 1.03 18.18 5.58
C ASN A 366 1.34 18.46 4.10
N LEU A 367 1.37 17.40 3.31
CA LEU A 367 1.75 17.38 1.91
C LEU A 367 0.57 17.82 1.04
N GLN A 368 0.83 18.77 0.16
CA GLN A 368 -0.13 19.22 -0.85
C GLN A 368 0.15 18.45 -2.12
N TRP A 369 -0.68 17.48 -2.45
CA TRP A 369 -0.47 16.55 -3.54
C TRP A 369 -1.31 16.90 -4.77
N LEU A 370 -0.69 16.95 -5.95
CA LEU A 370 -1.37 17.13 -7.24
C LEU A 370 -0.76 16.16 -8.24
N GLY A 371 -1.55 15.27 -8.80
CA GLY A 371 -1.01 14.28 -9.72
C GLY A 371 -2.03 13.60 -10.62
N LEU A 372 -1.50 12.67 -11.40
CA LEU A 372 -2.21 11.91 -12.41
C LEU A 372 -1.76 10.45 -12.39
N VAL A 373 -2.72 9.55 -12.51
CA VAL A 373 -2.50 8.12 -12.73
C VAL A 373 -3.16 7.72 -14.05
N TYR A 374 -2.44 6.94 -14.85
CA TYR A 374 -2.91 6.40 -16.12
C TYR A 374 -2.69 4.89 -16.18
N TYR A 375 -3.65 4.18 -16.71
CA TYR A 375 -3.59 2.75 -16.98
C TYR A 375 -4.03 2.48 -18.42
N HIS A 376 -3.30 1.58 -19.11
CA HIS A 376 -3.69 1.09 -20.42
C HIS A 376 -3.44 -0.41 -20.55
N LYS A 377 -4.47 -1.15 -20.98
CA LYS A 377 -4.42 -2.57 -21.30
C LYS A 377 -4.37 -2.75 -22.82
N PHE A 378 -3.23 -3.19 -23.34
CA PHE A 378 -3.09 -3.51 -24.76
C PHE A 378 -3.84 -4.78 -25.14
N ASN A 379 -3.76 -5.80 -24.28
CA ASN A 379 -4.42 -7.10 -24.40
C ASN A 379 -4.36 -7.82 -23.03
N ASP A 380 -4.79 -9.07 -22.96
CA ASP A 380 -4.79 -9.82 -21.69
C ASP A 380 -3.40 -10.07 -21.12
N GLN A 381 -2.36 -10.04 -21.95
CA GLN A 381 -0.99 -10.28 -21.54
C GLN A 381 -0.21 -9.00 -21.20
N TRP A 382 -0.48 -7.89 -21.87
CA TRP A 382 0.30 -6.67 -21.76
C TRP A 382 -0.51 -5.48 -21.27
N HIS A 383 0.00 -4.81 -20.27
CA HIS A 383 -0.55 -3.53 -19.82
C HIS A 383 0.56 -2.62 -19.24
N ILE A 384 0.28 -1.34 -19.21
CA ILE A 384 1.13 -0.32 -18.60
C ILE A 384 0.35 0.44 -17.53
N SER A 385 1.08 0.95 -16.56
CA SER A 385 0.61 1.93 -15.58
C SER A 385 1.61 3.07 -15.50
N PHE A 386 1.11 4.26 -15.32
CA PHE A 386 1.92 5.48 -15.20
C PHE A 386 1.35 6.36 -14.11
N GLU A 387 2.22 6.95 -13.31
CA GLU A 387 1.87 7.91 -12.28
C GLU A 387 2.87 9.06 -12.28
N THR A 388 2.37 10.27 -12.03
CA THR A 388 3.22 11.44 -11.83
C THR A 388 2.55 12.41 -10.87
N TYR A 389 3.33 13.05 -10.02
CA TYR A 389 2.84 14.06 -9.11
C TYR A 389 3.87 15.17 -8.81
N ASP A 390 3.34 16.26 -8.29
CA ASP A 390 4.04 17.32 -7.57
C ASP A 390 3.47 17.38 -6.14
N VAL A 391 4.37 17.33 -5.16
CA VAL A 391 4.05 17.42 -3.74
C VAL A 391 4.85 18.53 -3.11
N HIS A 392 4.21 19.40 -2.33
CA HIS A 392 4.92 20.45 -1.62
C HIS A 392 4.43 20.66 -0.18
N GLN A 393 5.33 21.18 0.65
CA GLN A 393 5.08 21.67 2.00
C GLN A 393 5.69 23.05 2.19
N ASN A 394 4.94 23.98 2.78
CA ASN A 394 5.44 25.31 3.10
C ASN A 394 6.08 25.36 4.49
N ASN A 395 6.99 26.31 4.69
CA ASN A 395 7.63 26.60 5.97
C ASN A 395 8.41 25.43 6.59
N VAL A 396 8.96 24.54 5.78
CA VAL A 396 9.78 23.42 6.25
C VAL A 396 11.10 23.97 6.81
N LEU A 397 11.49 23.50 7.99
CA LEU A 397 12.69 23.98 8.67
C LEU A 397 13.96 23.64 7.89
N ASN A 398 14.86 24.63 7.79
CA ASN A 398 16.10 24.53 7.03
C ASN A 398 17.21 23.85 7.87
N ILE A 399 17.59 22.64 7.55
CA ILE A 399 18.66 21.94 8.28
C ILE A 399 20.05 22.55 8.09
N LEU A 400 20.24 23.40 7.10
CA LEU A 400 21.49 24.15 6.90
C LEU A 400 21.59 25.37 7.82
N ASN A 401 20.48 25.78 8.44
CA ASN A 401 20.44 26.85 9.43
C ASN A 401 20.57 26.26 10.82
N SER A 402 21.57 26.68 11.58
CA SER A 402 21.86 26.11 12.91
C SER A 402 20.72 26.27 13.92
N ALA A 403 19.97 27.38 13.87
CA ALA A 403 18.82 27.61 14.74
C ALA A 403 17.65 26.70 14.38
N ALA A 404 17.37 26.51 13.08
CA ALA A 404 16.34 25.60 12.61
C ALA A 404 16.69 24.13 12.89
N LEU A 405 17.95 23.73 12.67
CA LEU A 405 18.43 22.38 13.00
C LEU A 405 18.36 22.10 14.51
N ASN A 406 18.74 23.07 15.35
CA ASN A 406 18.58 22.93 16.80
C ASN A 406 17.11 22.77 17.21
N ALA A 407 16.21 23.48 16.53
CA ALA A 407 14.77 23.34 16.76
C ALA A 407 14.27 21.95 16.39
N LEU A 408 14.66 21.42 15.23
CA LEU A 408 14.38 20.05 14.82
C LEU A 408 14.89 19.02 15.85
N ASN A 409 16.17 19.12 16.23
CA ASN A 409 16.82 18.16 17.12
C ASN A 409 16.23 18.14 18.54
N ARG A 410 15.57 19.20 18.95
CA ARG A 410 14.97 19.32 20.30
C ARG A 410 13.47 19.01 20.34
N GLY A 411 12.91 18.51 19.25
CA GLY A 411 11.52 18.08 19.21
C GLY A 411 10.52 19.23 19.14
N GLY A 412 10.93 20.37 18.57
CA GLY A 412 10.03 21.49 18.33
C GLY A 412 8.96 21.20 17.28
N THR A 413 9.05 20.05 16.62
CA THR A 413 8.06 19.51 15.69
C THR A 413 7.99 18.00 15.85
N PRO A 414 6.92 17.32 15.40
CA PRO A 414 6.83 15.84 15.46
C PRO A 414 7.94 15.13 14.70
N PHE A 415 8.62 15.79 13.78
CA PHE A 415 9.69 15.24 12.96
C PHE A 415 11.09 15.56 13.48
N SER A 416 11.32 15.34 14.73
CA SER A 416 12.69 15.23 15.20
C SER A 416 13.35 14.00 14.56
N PRO A 417 14.65 14.07 14.17
CA PRO A 417 15.38 12.93 13.59
C PRO A 417 15.31 11.65 14.40
N GLN A 418 15.06 11.75 15.69
CA GLN A 418 14.91 10.62 16.59
C GLN A 418 13.65 9.78 16.32
N TYR A 419 12.67 10.31 15.63
CA TYR A 419 11.39 9.63 15.36
C TYR A 419 11.39 8.80 14.09
N MET A 420 12.35 9.07 13.18
CA MET A 420 12.46 8.30 11.95
C MET A 420 13.78 7.52 11.94
N PRO A 421 13.70 6.20 11.94
CA PRO A 421 14.87 5.36 12.19
C PRO A 421 15.97 5.47 11.14
N PHE A 422 15.67 5.93 9.91
CA PHE A 422 16.60 5.75 8.82
C PHE A 422 16.86 6.99 7.96
N ASN A 423 15.94 7.95 7.91
CA ASN A 423 15.96 8.97 6.85
C ASN A 423 16.61 10.30 7.24
N GLY A 424 17.08 10.50 8.43
CA GLY A 424 17.68 11.78 8.81
C GLY A 424 16.65 12.87 9.14
N PRO A 425 17.09 14.11 9.35
CA PRO A 425 16.18 15.19 9.72
C PRO A 425 15.24 15.50 8.54
N PHE A 426 13.94 15.42 8.79
CA PHE A 426 12.91 15.81 7.82
C PHE A 426 12.84 17.33 7.60
N GLY A 427 13.96 17.98 7.55
CA GLY A 427 14.08 19.37 7.23
C GLY A 427 14.53 19.57 5.79
N ALA A 428 14.26 20.76 5.26
CA ALA A 428 14.68 21.15 3.94
C ALA A 428 16.15 21.60 3.92
N GLN A 429 16.84 21.29 2.82
CA GLN A 429 18.14 21.88 2.47
C GLN A 429 17.90 23.09 1.58
N CYS A 430 17.45 24.21 2.17
CA CYS A 430 17.09 25.42 1.44
C CYS A 430 18.26 25.97 0.62
N ALA A 431 17.97 26.61 -0.52
CA ALA A 431 19.00 27.23 -1.36
C ALA A 431 19.82 28.30 -0.62
N ASN A 432 19.19 29.03 0.32
CA ASN A 432 19.85 29.97 1.20
C ASN A 432 19.97 29.37 2.62
N ALA A 433 21.18 29.06 3.05
CA ALA A 433 21.43 28.50 4.38
C ALA A 433 21.08 29.45 5.55
N LEU A 434 20.92 30.75 5.30
CA LEU A 434 20.62 31.73 6.33
C LEU A 434 19.10 31.82 6.63
N VAL A 435 18.24 31.35 5.73
CA VAL A 435 16.79 31.37 5.99
C VAL A 435 16.43 30.26 6.99
N PHE A 436 15.44 30.53 7.83
CA PHE A 436 15.00 29.59 8.86
C PHE A 436 14.16 28.44 8.29
N SER A 437 13.38 28.71 7.26
CA SER A 437 12.52 27.74 6.57
C SER A 437 12.37 28.10 5.09
N CYS A 438 11.95 27.14 4.31
CA CYS A 438 11.56 27.31 2.90
C CYS A 438 10.43 26.34 2.54
N THR A 439 9.88 26.46 1.33
CA THR A 439 9.02 25.43 0.76
C THR A 439 9.89 24.24 0.37
N ALA A 440 9.47 23.03 0.75
CA ALA A 440 10.05 21.78 0.27
C ALA A 440 9.14 21.18 -0.79
N GLU A 441 9.72 20.68 -1.86
CA GLU A 441 9.03 20.15 -3.02
C GLU A 441 9.61 18.79 -3.41
N SER A 442 8.74 17.87 -3.84
CA SER A 442 9.13 16.58 -4.41
C SER A 442 8.29 16.32 -5.66
N ARG A 443 8.95 15.79 -6.69
CA ARG A 443 8.33 15.44 -7.94
C ARG A 443 8.64 14.00 -8.28
N ALA A 444 7.66 13.30 -8.81
CA ALA A 444 7.81 11.90 -9.14
C ALA A 444 7.19 11.56 -10.48
N ALA A 445 7.77 10.53 -11.12
CA ALA A 445 7.19 9.87 -12.26
C ALA A 445 7.54 8.38 -12.22
N LEU A 446 6.53 7.54 -12.23
CA LEU A 446 6.60 6.10 -12.08
C LEU A 446 5.94 5.41 -13.26
N TRP A 447 6.60 4.40 -13.81
CA TRP A 447 6.10 3.57 -14.90
C TRP A 447 6.18 2.10 -14.55
N TYR A 448 5.14 1.37 -14.92
CA TYR A 448 5.14 -0.09 -14.96
C TYR A 448 4.83 -0.57 -16.36
N LEU A 449 5.61 -1.53 -16.85
CA LEU A 449 5.27 -2.39 -17.98
C LEU A 449 5.08 -3.80 -17.44
N ASN A 450 3.92 -4.38 -17.67
CA ASN A 450 3.55 -5.69 -17.14
C ASN A 450 3.33 -6.67 -18.29
N TYR A 451 3.88 -7.88 -18.13
CA TYR A 451 3.67 -9.01 -19.02
C TYR A 451 3.14 -10.21 -18.25
N ARG A 452 1.99 -10.69 -18.64
CA ARG A 452 1.32 -11.86 -18.06
C ARG A 452 1.36 -13.00 -19.05
N PRO A 453 2.34 -13.91 -18.99
CA PRO A 453 2.39 -15.07 -19.89
C PRO A 453 1.18 -16.00 -19.72
N ASN A 454 0.63 -16.05 -18.52
CA ASN A 454 -0.59 -16.76 -18.15
C ASN A 454 -1.19 -16.14 -16.87
N PRO A 455 -2.41 -16.49 -16.46
CA PRO A 455 -3.07 -15.88 -15.32
C PRO A 455 -2.36 -16.04 -13.97
N LEU A 456 -1.49 -17.04 -13.80
CA LEU A 456 -0.76 -17.29 -12.55
C LEU A 456 0.56 -16.51 -12.45
N ASN A 457 0.99 -15.85 -13.50
CA ASN A 457 2.29 -15.19 -13.56
C ASN A 457 2.15 -13.77 -14.08
N ASN A 458 2.82 -12.84 -13.43
CA ASN A 458 2.99 -11.48 -13.89
C ASN A 458 4.47 -11.08 -13.76
N ILE A 459 5.07 -10.63 -14.85
CA ILE A 459 6.42 -10.07 -14.88
C ILE A 459 6.26 -8.57 -15.01
N SER A 460 6.81 -7.83 -14.07
CA SER A 460 6.72 -6.37 -14.02
C SER A 460 8.09 -5.76 -14.20
N TRP A 461 8.18 -4.80 -15.06
CA TRP A 461 9.31 -3.88 -15.12
C TRP A 461 8.86 -2.54 -14.58
N ARG A 462 9.53 -2.04 -13.52
CA ARG A 462 9.36 -0.73 -12.92
C ARG A 462 10.47 0.19 -13.36
N PHE A 463 10.12 1.42 -13.66
CA PHE A 463 11.06 2.53 -13.84
C PHE A 463 10.51 3.74 -13.10
N GLU A 464 11.38 4.41 -12.36
CA GLU A 464 11.02 5.57 -11.56
C GLU A 464 12.05 6.70 -11.73
N TRP A 465 11.55 7.92 -11.73
CA TRP A 465 12.31 9.14 -11.48
C TRP A 465 11.69 9.87 -10.31
N PHE A 466 12.50 10.22 -9.32
CA PHE A 466 12.09 10.95 -8.13
C PHE A 466 13.05 12.10 -7.87
N ASP A 467 12.55 13.34 -7.71
CA ASP A 467 13.32 14.54 -7.40
C ASP A 467 12.93 15.06 -6.01
N ASP A 468 13.84 14.94 -5.04
CA ASP A 468 13.71 15.56 -3.72
C ASP A 468 14.43 16.90 -3.72
N VAL A 469 13.70 17.93 -4.18
CA VAL A 469 14.26 19.25 -4.52
C VAL A 469 14.99 19.91 -3.35
N GLU A 470 14.48 19.80 -2.14
CA GLU A 470 15.12 20.27 -0.90
C GLU A 470 15.64 19.15 0.00
N GLY A 471 15.60 17.90 -0.44
CA GLY A 471 16.09 16.78 0.36
C GLY A 471 15.26 16.47 1.62
N GLN A 472 14.01 16.91 1.64
CA GLN A 472 13.14 16.78 2.82
C GLN A 472 12.62 15.36 3.00
N ARG A 473 12.27 14.67 1.92
CA ARG A 473 11.63 13.34 1.97
C ARG A 473 12.67 12.20 2.13
N THR A 474 13.80 12.29 1.45
CA THR A 474 14.85 11.28 1.50
C THR A 474 16.00 11.62 2.45
N GLY A 475 16.08 12.87 2.88
CA GLY A 475 17.21 13.43 3.64
C GLY A 475 18.42 13.76 2.76
N THR A 476 18.33 13.70 1.44
CA THR A 476 19.38 14.07 0.51
C THR A 476 18.79 14.84 -0.67
N LYS A 477 19.26 16.06 -0.85
CA LYS A 477 18.90 16.89 -2.01
C LYS A 477 19.51 16.30 -3.28
N THR A 478 18.72 15.53 -4.03
CA THR A 478 19.17 14.84 -5.24
C THR A 478 17.99 14.31 -6.06
N ASN A 479 18.26 14.04 -7.32
CA ASN A 479 17.40 13.23 -8.17
C ASN A 479 17.76 11.76 -8.05
N TYR A 480 16.76 10.91 -8.09
CA TYR A 480 16.89 9.46 -8.09
C TYR A 480 16.35 8.88 -9.38
N ILE A 481 16.97 7.80 -9.82
CA ILE A 481 16.45 6.89 -10.83
C ILE A 481 16.41 5.50 -10.22
N GLU A 482 15.32 4.83 -10.41
CA GLU A 482 15.16 3.41 -10.07
C GLU A 482 14.73 2.64 -11.30
N THR A 483 15.21 1.40 -11.43
CA THR A 483 14.64 0.40 -12.32
C THR A 483 14.69 -0.97 -11.67
N GLY A 484 13.61 -1.71 -11.80
CA GLY A 484 13.46 -3.03 -11.21
C GLY A 484 12.70 -3.99 -12.11
N ILE A 485 12.98 -5.27 -11.95
CA ILE A 485 12.22 -6.36 -12.54
C ILE A 485 11.75 -7.28 -11.42
N GLY A 486 10.45 -7.56 -11.37
CA GLY A 486 9.81 -8.47 -10.45
C GLY A 486 8.99 -9.54 -11.17
N TRP A 487 8.82 -10.66 -10.51
CA TRP A 487 7.97 -11.75 -10.96
C TRP A 487 6.99 -12.13 -9.85
N GLN A 488 5.70 -11.90 -10.06
CA GLN A 488 4.63 -12.38 -9.18
C GLN A 488 4.17 -13.74 -9.66
N HIS A 489 4.17 -14.72 -8.76
CA HIS A 489 3.74 -16.09 -9.05
C HIS A 489 2.78 -16.59 -7.99
N TRP A 490 1.63 -17.09 -8.43
CA TRP A 490 0.63 -17.74 -7.60
C TRP A 490 0.80 -19.25 -7.64
N PHE A 491 1.20 -19.84 -6.51
CA PHE A 491 1.27 -21.30 -6.35
C PHE A 491 -0.10 -21.92 -6.13
N SER A 492 -0.93 -21.24 -5.39
CA SER A 492 -2.29 -21.61 -5.06
C SER A 492 -3.13 -20.35 -4.85
N PRO A 493 -4.45 -20.45 -4.66
CA PRO A 493 -5.27 -19.30 -4.29
C PRO A 493 -4.81 -18.57 -3.02
N GLN A 494 -4.07 -19.25 -2.16
CA GLN A 494 -3.68 -18.77 -0.84
C GLN A 494 -2.22 -18.32 -0.74
N ILE A 495 -1.38 -18.68 -1.70
CA ILE A 495 0.07 -18.46 -1.58
C ILE A 495 0.63 -17.86 -2.86
N GLU A 496 1.27 -16.72 -2.72
CA GLU A 496 2.04 -16.07 -3.79
C GLU A 496 3.46 -15.73 -3.35
N ILE A 497 4.37 -15.63 -4.31
CA ILE A 497 5.74 -15.14 -4.12
C ILE A 497 6.07 -14.07 -5.14
N ARG A 498 6.97 -13.13 -4.75
CA ARG A 498 7.39 -12.02 -5.61
C ARG A 498 8.91 -11.77 -5.49
N PRO A 499 9.75 -12.57 -6.16
CA PRO A 499 11.16 -12.23 -6.30
C PRO A 499 11.34 -11.02 -7.22
N GLU A 500 12.31 -10.15 -6.87
CA GLU A 500 12.66 -8.98 -7.68
C GLU A 500 14.15 -8.62 -7.58
N VAL A 501 14.61 -7.85 -8.54
CA VAL A 501 15.91 -7.19 -8.53
C VAL A 501 15.71 -5.73 -8.89
N SER A 502 16.17 -4.83 -8.03
CA SER A 502 16.05 -3.38 -8.19
C SER A 502 17.39 -2.68 -8.12
N PHE A 503 17.57 -1.72 -9.01
CA PHE A 503 18.73 -0.86 -9.09
C PHE A 503 18.32 0.58 -8.85
N TYR A 504 18.93 1.21 -7.87
CA TYR A 504 18.71 2.61 -7.52
C TYR A 504 19.98 3.41 -7.76
N ARG A 505 19.83 4.63 -8.26
CA ARG A 505 20.91 5.58 -8.44
C ARG A 505 20.52 6.98 -8.03
N SER A 506 21.31 7.56 -7.15
CA SER A 506 21.29 8.98 -6.80
C SER A 506 22.21 9.74 -7.74
N LEU A 507 21.74 10.83 -8.35
CA LEU A 507 22.46 11.50 -9.45
C LEU A 507 23.40 12.60 -8.99
N ASN A 508 23.06 13.32 -7.92
CA ASN A 508 23.77 14.56 -7.57
C ASN A 508 24.60 14.44 -6.29
N ALA A 509 24.26 13.52 -5.39
CA ALA A 509 24.96 13.32 -4.13
C ALA A 509 24.87 11.86 -3.67
N PRO A 510 25.80 11.33 -2.87
CA PRO A 510 25.64 10.03 -2.22
C PRO A 510 24.39 10.01 -1.34
N ALA A 511 23.53 8.97 -1.54
CA ALA A 511 22.27 8.88 -0.83
C ALA A 511 22.05 7.53 -0.13
N PHE A 512 22.95 6.57 -0.31
CA PHE A 512 22.83 5.22 0.23
C PHE A 512 23.98 4.87 1.18
N ASN A 513 23.85 3.74 1.88
CA ASN A 513 24.82 3.13 2.78
C ASN A 513 25.22 4.02 3.98
N GLY A 514 24.31 4.88 4.44
CA GLY A 514 24.48 5.71 5.61
C GLY A 514 23.33 5.56 6.61
N ASN A 515 23.48 6.15 7.78
CA ASN A 515 22.42 6.21 8.79
C ASN A 515 22.62 7.47 9.64
N PHE A 516 21.73 8.42 9.47
CA PHE A 516 21.81 9.71 10.19
C PHE A 516 21.73 9.52 11.71
N ASN A 517 20.85 8.65 12.20
CA ASN A 517 20.65 8.43 13.63
C ASN A 517 21.87 7.78 14.31
N LEU A 518 22.71 7.09 13.54
CA LEU A 518 23.97 6.53 14.01
C LEU A 518 25.18 7.45 13.70
N GLY A 519 24.96 8.61 13.11
CA GLY A 519 26.01 9.53 12.70
C GLY A 519 26.89 8.98 11.56
N ILE A 520 26.42 8.03 10.77
CA ILE A 520 27.14 7.43 9.66
C ILE A 520 26.73 8.15 8.37
N PRO A 521 27.65 8.87 7.71
CA PRO A 521 27.35 9.58 6.47
C PRO A 521 27.04 8.60 5.34
N ARG A 522 26.20 9.03 4.39
CA ARG A 522 25.96 8.32 3.14
C ARG A 522 27.19 8.39 2.25
N ASP A 523 27.63 7.26 1.71
CA ASP A 523 28.87 7.15 0.93
C ASP A 523 28.71 6.53 -0.45
N LYS A 524 27.47 6.08 -0.80
CA LYS A 524 27.19 5.46 -2.10
C LYS A 524 26.12 6.20 -2.89
N ASN A 525 26.31 6.23 -4.21
CA ASN A 525 25.33 6.73 -5.18
C ASN A 525 24.45 5.62 -5.76
N ILE A 526 24.75 4.36 -5.46
CA ILE A 526 24.09 3.19 -6.04
C ILE A 526 23.71 2.22 -4.95
N ALA A 527 22.45 1.71 -5.04
CA ALA A 527 22.02 0.52 -4.34
C ALA A 527 21.54 -0.53 -5.36
N LEU A 528 22.08 -1.74 -5.26
CA LEU A 528 21.64 -2.91 -6.01
C LEU A 528 21.06 -3.89 -5.00
N ILE A 529 19.80 -4.25 -5.18
CA ILE A 529 19.06 -5.03 -4.20
C ILE A 529 18.32 -6.16 -4.92
N GLY A 530 18.62 -7.40 -4.51
CA GLY A 530 17.80 -8.56 -4.83
C GLY A 530 16.90 -8.86 -3.64
N SER A 531 15.62 -9.03 -3.85
CA SER A 531 14.67 -9.27 -2.77
C SER A 531 13.58 -10.26 -3.18
N ALA A 532 12.89 -10.80 -2.21
CA ALA A 532 11.71 -11.63 -2.42
C ALA A 532 10.82 -11.63 -1.19
N ASP A 533 9.54 -11.77 -1.40
CA ASP A 533 8.57 -12.02 -0.34
C ASP A 533 7.68 -13.22 -0.63
N ILE A 534 6.97 -13.63 0.40
CA ILE A 534 5.88 -14.59 0.36
C ILE A 534 4.66 -13.98 1.03
N ILE A 535 3.50 -14.12 0.41
CA ILE A 535 2.22 -13.76 0.99
C ILE A 535 1.38 -15.02 1.17
N ILE A 536 0.90 -15.23 2.39
CA ILE A 536 0.00 -16.32 2.75
C ILE A 536 -1.32 -15.71 3.17
N HIS A 537 -2.36 -15.94 2.39
CA HIS A 537 -3.72 -15.47 2.65
C HIS A 537 -4.47 -16.44 3.58
N PHE A 538 -5.31 -15.90 4.48
CA PHE A 538 -6.14 -16.67 5.40
C PHE A 538 -7.57 -16.17 5.55
#